data_33c360cf99a7b1702d36554e9a1b3772
#
_entry.id   33c360cf99a7b1702d36554e9a1b3772
#
_cell.length_a   1.000
_cell.length_b   1.000
_cell.length_c   1.000
_cell.angle_alpha   90.00
_cell.angle_beta   90.00
_cell.angle_gamma   90.00
#
_symmetry.space_group_name_H-M   'P 1'
#
loop_
_entity.id
_entity.type
_entity.pdbx_description
1 polymer ?
#
loop_
_entity_poly.entity_id
_entity_poly.type
_entity_poly.pdbx_seq_one_letter_code
_entity_poly.pdbx_strand_id
1 'polypeptide(L)'
;MSAKLTFTGGCYCGDIRYRCEGPALLRGLCYCRTCQAISGGAGNLFMAVDAKSFQFTKGTPRSFNKNDRPGSPTRHFCGACGVHLTARSERAPAAVLIKVGTLDDPSVFEGPQLVSWTSEMQKFHLLPADVPAHPEFPRPKGLDRLATEAPSSGAANA
;
A
#
# COMPACT_ATOMS: atom_id res chain seq x y z
N MET A 1 -7.28 -25.78 12.13
CA MET A 1 -6.56 -24.51 12.34
C MET A 1 -6.27 -23.92 10.99
N SER A 2 -6.90 -22.82 10.61
CA SER A 2 -6.58 -22.14 9.35
C SER A 2 -5.15 -21.64 9.41
N ALA A 3 -4.30 -22.05 8.48
CA ALA A 3 -2.93 -21.57 8.40
C ALA A 3 -2.97 -20.03 8.29
N LYS A 4 -2.28 -19.34 9.22
CA LYS A 4 -2.19 -17.89 9.22
C LYS A 4 -1.46 -17.50 7.94
N LEU A 5 -2.13 -16.79 7.02
CA LEU A 5 -1.52 -16.33 5.78
C LEU A 5 -0.29 -15.48 6.16
N THR A 6 0.87 -15.86 5.65
CA THR A 6 2.12 -15.12 5.84
C THR A 6 2.73 -14.84 4.49
N PHE A 7 3.12 -13.61 4.23
CA PHE A 7 3.88 -13.23 3.05
C PHE A 7 5.01 -12.27 3.39
N THR A 8 6.01 -12.27 2.54
CA THR A 8 7.22 -11.47 2.68
C THR A 8 7.47 -10.66 1.43
N GLY A 9 8.34 -9.69 1.54
CA GLY A 9 8.78 -8.88 0.43
C GLY A 9 9.91 -7.95 0.82
N GLY A 10 10.31 -7.11 -0.11
CA GLY A 10 11.38 -6.16 0.12
C GLY A 10 11.70 -5.31 -1.09
N CYS A 11 12.76 -4.52 -0.97
CA CYS A 11 13.24 -3.69 -2.05
C CYS A 11 14.09 -4.49 -3.06
N TYR A 12 14.32 -3.89 -4.22
CA TYR A 12 15.05 -4.51 -5.33
C TYR A 12 16.49 -4.93 -4.95
N CYS A 13 17.20 -4.11 -4.16
CA CYS A 13 18.56 -4.43 -3.73
C CYS A 13 18.66 -5.40 -2.54
N GLY A 14 17.52 -5.71 -1.89
CA GLY A 14 17.49 -6.62 -0.73
C GLY A 14 17.91 -6.01 0.61
N ASP A 15 18.21 -4.70 0.67
CA ASP A 15 18.59 -4.02 1.92
C ASP A 15 17.43 -3.86 2.88
N ILE A 16 16.21 -3.72 2.35
CA ILE A 16 14.98 -3.61 3.14
C ILE A 16 14.14 -4.85 2.90
N ARG A 17 13.72 -5.49 4.01
CA ARG A 17 12.80 -6.63 3.98
C ARG A 17 11.65 -6.40 4.93
N TYR A 18 10.51 -7.00 4.62
CA TYR A 18 9.34 -6.99 5.50
C TYR A 18 8.63 -8.35 5.53
N ARG A 19 7.82 -8.52 6.54
CA ARG A 19 6.89 -9.65 6.72
C ARG A 19 5.53 -9.12 7.12
N CYS A 20 4.49 -9.80 6.66
CA CYS A 20 3.11 -9.58 7.08
C CYS A 20 2.45 -10.91 7.44
N GLU A 21 1.68 -10.92 8.52
CA GLU A 21 0.93 -12.08 8.99
C GLU A 21 -0.57 -11.75 9.05
N GLY A 22 -1.33 -12.31 8.15
CA GLY A 22 -2.77 -12.09 8.05
C GLY A 22 -3.23 -11.78 6.64
N PRO A 23 -4.55 -11.70 6.41
CA PRO A 23 -5.11 -11.45 5.10
C PRO A 23 -4.92 -10.00 4.67
N ALA A 24 -4.97 -9.77 3.36
CA ALA A 24 -5.20 -8.43 2.83
C ALA A 24 -6.61 -7.95 3.21
N LEU A 25 -6.71 -6.73 3.72
CA LEU A 25 -7.97 -6.06 4.03
C LEU A 25 -8.63 -5.50 2.77
N LEU A 26 -7.78 -5.06 1.84
CA LEU A 26 -8.20 -4.52 0.54
C LEU A 26 -7.06 -4.68 -0.46
N ARG A 27 -7.40 -5.03 -1.69
CA ARG A 27 -6.49 -5.04 -2.85
C ARG A 27 -6.99 -4.04 -3.87
N GLY A 28 -6.12 -3.15 -4.33
CA GLY A 28 -6.57 -2.08 -5.23
C GLY A 28 -5.55 -1.67 -6.27
N LEU A 29 -6.06 -0.99 -7.28
CA LEU A 29 -5.31 -0.31 -8.31
C LEU A 29 -5.69 1.17 -8.29
N CYS A 30 -4.70 2.05 -8.15
CA CYS A 30 -4.92 3.49 -8.07
C CYS A 30 -4.23 4.22 -9.23
N TYR A 31 -5.01 5.02 -9.96
CA TYR A 31 -4.51 5.83 -11.09
C TYR A 31 -4.32 7.31 -10.75
N CYS A 32 -4.41 7.73 -9.48
CA CYS A 32 -4.16 9.15 -9.17
C CYS A 32 -2.76 9.59 -9.63
N ARG A 33 -2.61 10.88 -9.98
CA ARG A 33 -1.35 11.42 -10.52
C ARG A 33 -0.14 11.12 -9.66
N THR A 34 -0.31 11.13 -8.33
CA THR A 34 0.77 10.75 -7.43
C THR A 34 1.17 9.27 -7.57
N CYS A 35 0.17 8.38 -7.70
CA CYS A 35 0.42 6.95 -7.92
C CYS A 35 1.12 6.71 -9.27
N GLN A 36 0.70 7.39 -10.33
CA GLN A 36 1.39 7.35 -11.63
C GLN A 36 2.85 7.78 -11.52
N ALA A 37 3.14 8.86 -10.80
CA ALA A 37 4.50 9.36 -10.63
C ALA A 37 5.42 8.35 -9.92
N ILE A 38 4.93 7.66 -8.89
CA ILE A 38 5.73 6.68 -8.13
C ILE A 38 5.79 5.29 -8.76
N SER A 39 4.99 5.04 -9.80
CA SER A 39 4.91 3.74 -10.49
C SER A 39 5.39 3.83 -11.94
N GLY A 40 6.19 4.85 -12.28
CA GLY A 40 6.75 5.00 -13.62
C GLY A 40 5.70 5.29 -14.71
N GLY A 41 4.59 5.93 -14.37
CA GLY A 41 3.49 6.26 -15.28
C GLY A 41 2.36 5.23 -15.30
N ALA A 42 2.54 4.05 -14.71
CA ALA A 42 1.49 3.05 -14.55
C ALA A 42 0.57 3.35 -13.37
N GLY A 43 -0.50 2.58 -13.22
CA GLY A 43 -1.26 2.54 -11.98
C GLY A 43 -0.47 1.86 -10.85
N ASN A 44 -0.78 2.21 -9.61
CA ASN A 44 -0.16 1.64 -8.44
C ASN A 44 -1.03 0.51 -7.88
N LEU A 45 -0.55 -0.72 -7.98
CA LEU A 45 -1.13 -1.88 -7.32
C LEU A 45 -0.71 -1.90 -5.84
N PHE A 46 -1.69 -2.06 -4.96
CA PHE A 46 -1.45 -2.08 -3.52
C PHE A 46 -2.29 -3.12 -2.79
N MET A 47 -1.77 -3.59 -1.66
CA MET A 47 -2.49 -4.36 -0.66
C MET A 47 -2.54 -3.57 0.64
N ALA A 48 -3.74 -3.31 1.16
CA ALA A 48 -3.91 -2.81 2.52
C ALA A 48 -3.89 -4.00 3.50
N VAL A 49 -3.09 -3.91 4.54
CA VAL A 49 -2.97 -4.91 5.60
C VAL A 49 -3.09 -4.23 6.96
N ASP A 50 -3.44 -4.99 8.00
CA ASP A 50 -3.43 -4.48 9.37
C ASP A 50 -2.00 -4.05 9.76
N ALA A 51 -1.86 -2.84 10.27
CA ALA A 51 -0.58 -2.30 10.71
C ALA A 51 0.08 -3.13 11.83
N LYS A 52 -0.73 -3.81 12.67
CA LYS A 52 -0.25 -4.71 13.73
C LYS A 52 0.34 -6.01 13.17
N SER A 53 -0.05 -6.37 11.95
CA SER A 53 0.41 -7.58 11.26
C SER A 53 1.66 -7.36 10.40
N PHE A 54 2.08 -6.13 10.22
CA PHE A 54 3.19 -5.74 9.36
C PHE A 54 4.42 -5.30 10.13
N GLN A 55 5.58 -5.80 9.73
CA GLN A 55 6.87 -5.35 10.27
C GLN A 55 7.98 -5.35 9.22
N PHE A 56 8.90 -4.40 9.30
CA PHE A 56 10.18 -4.49 8.63
C PHE A 56 11.08 -5.45 9.39
N THR A 57 11.66 -6.42 8.69
CA THR A 57 12.50 -7.49 9.27
C THR A 57 13.98 -7.29 9.00
N LYS A 58 14.34 -6.41 8.06
CA LYS A 58 15.72 -6.03 7.74
C LYS A 58 15.75 -4.60 7.24
N GLY A 59 16.74 -3.85 7.68
CA GLY A 59 17.03 -2.48 7.28
C GLY A 59 15.97 -1.48 7.75
N THR A 60 16.24 -0.19 7.51
CA THR A 60 15.36 0.92 7.86
C THR A 60 15.02 1.71 6.60
N PRO A 61 13.74 1.76 6.17
CA PRO A 61 13.37 2.55 5.02
C PRO A 61 13.48 4.05 5.31
N ARG A 62 13.74 4.83 4.29
CA ARG A 62 13.49 6.28 4.33
C ARG A 62 12.00 6.55 4.18
N SER A 63 11.58 7.71 4.67
CA SER A 63 10.19 8.16 4.55
C SER A 63 10.10 9.52 3.88
N PHE A 64 8.98 9.74 3.19
CA PHE A 64 8.63 11.01 2.58
C PHE A 64 7.13 11.24 2.67
N ASN A 65 6.75 12.42 3.12
CA ASN A 65 5.38 12.93 3.04
C ASN A 65 5.42 14.29 2.35
N LYS A 66 4.63 14.46 1.31
CA LYS A 66 4.58 15.74 0.58
C LYS A 66 3.95 16.86 1.39
N ASN A 67 3.08 16.52 2.36
CA ASN A 67 2.37 17.47 3.24
C ASN A 67 1.59 18.55 2.48
N ASP A 68 1.12 18.23 1.27
CA ASP A 68 0.40 19.18 0.41
C ASP A 68 -1.11 19.28 0.73
N ARG A 69 -1.62 18.38 1.58
CA ARG A 69 -3.01 18.35 2.04
C ARG A 69 -3.16 17.50 3.31
N PRO A 70 -4.22 17.71 4.10
CA PRO A 70 -4.53 16.85 5.25
C PRO A 70 -4.65 15.37 4.83
N GLY A 71 -3.99 14.48 5.55
CA GLY A 71 -3.98 13.05 5.30
C GLY A 71 -3.16 12.63 4.06
N SER A 72 -2.23 13.48 3.59
CA SER A 72 -1.19 13.08 2.64
C SER A 72 -0.46 11.84 3.14
N PRO A 73 -0.31 10.78 2.32
CA PRO A 73 0.31 9.57 2.78
C PRO A 73 1.83 9.72 2.97
N THR A 74 2.32 9.21 4.08
CA THR A 74 3.75 8.97 4.28
C THR A 74 4.16 7.70 3.54
N ARG A 75 5.15 7.81 2.67
CA ARG A 75 5.68 6.71 1.86
C ARG A 75 7.02 6.26 2.41
N HIS A 76 7.20 4.95 2.47
CA HIS A 76 8.46 4.34 2.86
C HIS A 76 9.13 3.72 1.64
N PHE A 77 10.40 4.00 1.47
CA PHE A 77 11.18 3.57 0.31
C PHE A 77 12.61 3.22 0.71
N CYS A 78 13.26 2.41 -0.11
CA CYS A 78 14.67 2.08 0.08
C CYS A 78 15.54 3.27 -0.29
N GLY A 79 16.40 3.72 0.64
CA GLY A 79 17.32 4.82 0.38
C GLY A 79 18.45 4.49 -0.61
N ALA A 80 18.73 3.20 -0.83
CA ALA A 80 19.77 2.74 -1.76
C ALA A 80 19.25 2.57 -3.18
N CYS A 81 18.13 1.85 -3.39
CA CYS A 81 17.63 1.56 -4.74
C CYS A 81 16.36 2.35 -5.12
N GLY A 82 15.81 3.18 -4.24
CA GLY A 82 14.65 4.03 -4.51
C GLY A 82 13.30 3.32 -4.58
N VAL A 83 13.25 2.01 -4.42
CA VAL A 83 11.99 1.25 -4.52
C VAL A 83 11.03 1.63 -3.40
N HIS A 84 9.82 2.03 -3.77
CA HIS A 84 8.72 2.28 -2.84
C HIS A 84 8.18 0.95 -2.31
N LEU A 85 8.11 0.82 -0.99
CA LEU A 85 7.70 -0.41 -0.29
C LEU A 85 6.28 -0.30 0.25
N THR A 86 6.02 0.74 1.03
CA THR A 86 4.74 0.93 1.70
C THR A 86 4.29 2.39 1.71
N ALA A 87 3.02 2.58 2.05
CA ALA A 87 2.50 3.89 2.43
C ALA A 87 1.60 3.76 3.66
N ARG A 88 1.56 4.81 4.48
CA ARG A 88 0.62 4.98 5.60
C ARG A 88 -0.09 6.31 5.46
N SER A 89 -1.34 6.40 5.92
CA SER A 89 -2.12 7.63 5.90
C SER A 89 -2.88 7.79 7.21
N GLU A 90 -2.97 9.02 7.68
CA GLU A 90 -3.81 9.36 8.84
C GLU A 90 -5.31 9.07 8.59
N ARG A 91 -5.72 8.95 7.33
CA ARG A 91 -7.10 8.57 6.97
C ARG A 91 -7.39 7.09 7.21
N ALA A 92 -6.37 6.25 7.35
CA ALA A 92 -6.47 4.84 7.66
C ALA A 92 -5.27 4.42 8.53
N PRO A 93 -5.18 4.92 9.78
CA PRO A 93 -3.99 4.76 10.62
C PRO A 93 -3.71 3.30 11.00
N ALA A 94 -4.74 2.47 11.04
CA ALA A 94 -4.63 1.04 11.31
C ALA A 94 -4.16 0.21 10.10
N ALA A 95 -3.93 0.83 8.93
CA ALA A 95 -3.52 0.12 7.73
C ALA A 95 -2.12 0.50 7.24
N VAL A 96 -1.45 -0.50 6.67
CA VAL A 96 -0.25 -0.31 5.84
C VAL A 96 -0.60 -0.71 4.41
N LEU A 97 -0.29 0.17 3.45
CA LEU A 97 -0.45 -0.11 2.04
C LEU A 97 0.88 -0.64 1.49
N ILE A 98 0.94 -1.93 1.19
CA ILE A 98 2.11 -2.58 0.61
C ILE A 98 2.06 -2.42 -0.91
N LYS A 99 3.20 -2.15 -1.54
CA LYS A 99 3.35 -2.14 -2.99
C LYS A 99 3.46 -3.56 -3.53
N VAL A 100 2.55 -3.97 -4.39
CA VAL A 100 2.46 -5.36 -4.88
C VAL A 100 3.74 -5.82 -5.57
N GLY A 101 4.39 -4.94 -6.33
CA GLY A 101 5.66 -5.24 -7.00
C GLY A 101 6.84 -5.52 -6.06
N THR A 102 6.66 -5.37 -4.73
CA THR A 102 7.69 -5.66 -3.73
C THR A 102 7.47 -6.98 -2.99
N LEU A 103 6.39 -7.70 -3.29
CA LEU A 103 6.13 -9.03 -2.75
C LEU A 103 7.10 -10.05 -3.34
N ASP A 104 7.58 -10.99 -2.52
CA ASP A 104 8.41 -12.11 -2.99
C ASP A 104 7.59 -13.07 -3.86
N ASP A 105 6.33 -13.29 -3.49
CA ASP A 105 5.34 -13.99 -4.29
C ASP A 105 4.17 -13.06 -4.63
N PRO A 106 4.16 -12.43 -5.80
CA PRO A 106 3.08 -11.53 -6.20
C PRO A 106 1.74 -12.24 -6.46
N SER A 107 1.73 -13.57 -6.55
CA SER A 107 0.49 -14.33 -6.76
C SER A 107 -0.49 -14.18 -5.59
N VAL A 108 -0.02 -13.89 -4.38
CA VAL A 108 -0.85 -13.62 -3.19
C VAL A 108 -1.74 -12.39 -3.35
N PHE A 109 -1.47 -11.55 -4.34
CA PHE A 109 -2.31 -10.38 -4.66
C PHE A 109 -3.64 -10.79 -5.31
N GLU A 110 -3.70 -11.85 -6.09
CA GLU A 110 -4.89 -12.40 -6.78
C GLU A 110 -5.63 -11.39 -7.68
N GLY A 111 -5.17 -10.16 -7.78
CA GLY A 111 -5.78 -9.08 -8.54
C GLY A 111 -6.50 -8.02 -7.69
N PRO A 112 -6.79 -6.85 -8.29
CA PRO A 112 -7.46 -5.76 -7.58
C PRO A 112 -8.94 -6.05 -7.39
N GLN A 113 -9.50 -5.67 -6.25
CA GLN A 113 -10.93 -5.70 -5.93
C GLN A 113 -11.63 -4.40 -6.33
N LEU A 114 -10.86 -3.34 -6.56
CA LEU A 114 -11.34 -2.06 -7.08
C LEU A 114 -10.24 -1.32 -7.84
N VAL A 115 -10.69 -0.44 -8.73
CA VAL A 115 -9.86 0.58 -9.36
C VAL A 115 -10.32 1.95 -8.88
N SER A 116 -9.39 2.79 -8.48
CA SER A 116 -9.69 4.15 -8.01
C SER A 116 -8.97 5.23 -8.83
N TRP A 117 -9.52 6.44 -8.79
CA TRP A 117 -9.00 7.60 -9.49
C TRP A 117 -8.95 7.43 -11.01
N THR A 118 -10.00 6.83 -11.58
CA THR A 118 -10.13 6.71 -13.04
C THR A 118 -10.29 8.06 -13.73
N SER A 119 -10.74 9.11 -13.00
CA SER A 119 -10.78 10.49 -13.48
C SER A 119 -9.41 11.06 -13.85
N GLU A 120 -8.33 10.49 -13.30
CA GLU A 120 -6.94 10.92 -13.57
C GLU A 120 -6.20 9.98 -14.54
N MET A 121 -6.87 8.97 -15.08
CA MET A 121 -6.30 8.05 -16.06
C MET A 121 -5.83 8.76 -17.33
N GLN A 122 -4.78 8.23 -17.92
CA GLN A 122 -4.30 8.63 -19.23
C GLN A 122 -4.85 7.68 -20.30
N LYS A 123 -4.85 8.13 -21.56
CA LYS A 123 -5.36 7.35 -22.70
C LYS A 123 -4.69 5.99 -22.91
N PHE A 124 -3.48 5.84 -22.41
CA PHE A 124 -2.70 4.60 -22.50
C PHE A 124 -2.91 3.63 -21.32
N HIS A 125 -3.69 4.02 -20.30
CA HIS A 125 -4.02 3.13 -19.19
C HIS A 125 -5.17 2.19 -19.56
N LEU A 126 -5.08 0.96 -19.09
CA LEU A 126 -6.10 -0.06 -19.29
C LEU A 126 -6.79 -0.38 -17.97
N LEU A 127 -8.10 -0.59 -18.02
CA LEU A 127 -8.86 -1.08 -16.88
C LEU A 127 -8.90 -2.61 -16.92
N PRO A 128 -8.67 -3.30 -15.78
CA PRO A 128 -8.94 -4.71 -15.68
C PRO A 128 -10.45 -4.98 -15.88
N ALA A 129 -10.77 -6.04 -16.61
CA ALA A 129 -12.15 -6.46 -16.80
C ALA A 129 -12.81 -6.86 -15.47
N ASP A 130 -14.09 -6.63 -15.34
CA ASP A 130 -14.93 -7.10 -14.23
C ASP A 130 -14.52 -6.59 -12.84
N VAL A 131 -13.72 -5.51 -12.77
CA VAL A 131 -13.33 -4.87 -11.52
C VAL A 131 -14.05 -3.52 -11.38
N PRO A 132 -14.75 -3.26 -10.27
CA PRO A 132 -15.39 -1.97 -10.03
C PRO A 132 -14.39 -0.82 -10.15
N ALA A 133 -14.72 0.16 -11.00
CA ALA A 133 -13.87 1.32 -11.29
C ALA A 133 -14.57 2.60 -10.82
N HIS A 134 -13.83 3.44 -10.09
CA HIS A 134 -14.36 4.63 -9.45
C HIS A 134 -13.58 5.87 -9.88
N PRO A 135 -14.25 7.00 -10.19
CA PRO A 135 -13.60 8.25 -10.58
C PRO A 135 -12.67 8.81 -9.49
N GLU A 136 -12.99 8.56 -8.22
CA GLU A 136 -12.16 8.88 -7.05
C GLU A 136 -11.97 7.64 -6.17
N PHE A 137 -11.34 7.78 -5.00
CA PHE A 137 -11.25 6.67 -4.06
C PHE A 137 -12.61 6.46 -3.38
N PRO A 138 -13.27 5.31 -3.60
CA PRO A 138 -14.51 5.03 -2.90
C PRO A 138 -14.23 4.88 -1.39
N ARG A 139 -15.22 5.19 -0.56
CA ARG A 139 -15.21 4.85 0.87
C ARG A 139 -15.96 3.53 1.05
N PRO A 140 -15.29 2.37 0.95
CA PRO A 140 -15.96 1.10 1.15
C PRO A 140 -16.48 1.01 2.57
N LYS A 141 -17.76 0.57 2.73
CA LYS A 141 -18.30 0.23 4.05
C LYS A 141 -17.40 -0.82 4.68
N GLY A 142 -16.85 -0.53 5.87
CA GLY A 142 -15.93 -1.42 6.58
C GLY A 142 -14.47 -0.97 6.63
N LEU A 143 -14.03 -0.02 5.81
CA LEU A 143 -12.75 0.66 6.01
C LEU A 143 -12.81 1.66 7.18
N ASP A 144 -13.98 2.02 7.63
CA ASP A 144 -14.17 2.85 8.84
C ASP A 144 -13.54 2.20 10.08
N ARG A 145 -13.46 0.86 10.14
CA ARG A 145 -12.72 0.15 11.19
C ARG A 145 -11.21 0.44 11.15
N LEU A 146 -10.67 0.77 9.99
CA LEU A 146 -9.27 1.15 9.82
C LEU A 146 -8.99 2.60 10.23
N ALA A 147 -10.03 3.41 10.36
CA ALA A 147 -9.95 4.81 10.77
C ALA A 147 -10.01 4.99 12.31
N THR A 148 -10.51 4.01 13.05
CA THR A 148 -10.85 4.18 14.47
C THR A 148 -9.83 3.62 15.47
N GLU A 149 -8.89 2.78 15.04
CA GLU A 149 -7.88 2.23 15.92
C GLU A 149 -6.48 2.81 15.61
N ALA A 150 -6.24 4.02 16.11
CA ALA A 150 -4.86 4.51 16.20
C ALA A 150 -4.07 3.59 17.15
N PRO A 151 -2.87 3.10 16.77
CA PRO A 151 -2.02 2.40 17.72
C PRO A 151 -1.73 3.36 18.88
N SER A 152 -1.99 2.92 20.12
CA SER A 152 -1.55 3.62 21.31
C SER A 152 -0.05 3.93 21.16
N SER A 153 0.31 5.19 21.36
CA SER A 153 1.67 5.71 21.30
C SER A 153 2.61 4.90 22.20
N GLY A 154 3.31 3.95 21.59
CA GLY A 154 4.31 3.12 22.24
C GLY A 154 5.48 2.92 21.29
N ALA A 155 6.60 3.60 21.62
CA ALA A 155 7.92 3.48 21.04
C ALA A 155 8.11 4.10 19.64
N ALA A 156 8.40 5.41 19.66
CA ALA A 156 9.41 5.97 18.78
C ALA A 156 10.72 5.17 18.97
N ASN A 157 11.17 4.50 17.95
CA ASN A 157 12.59 4.18 17.81
C ASN A 157 13.04 4.66 16.43
N ALA A 158 14.08 5.48 16.53
CA ALA A 158 14.79 6.24 15.53
C ALA A 158 15.15 5.49 14.25
#